data_01aa335b1d661ac6ca6d8bb7f6b3df55
#
_entry.id   01aa335b1d661ac6ca6d8bb7f6b3df55
#
_cell.length_a   1.000
_cell.length_b   1.000
_cell.length_c   1.000
_cell.angle_alpha   90.00
_cell.angle_beta   90.00
_cell.angle_gamma   90.00
#
_symmetry.space_group_name_H-M   'P 1'
#
loop_
_entity.id
_entity.type
_entity.pdbx_description
1 polymer ?
#
loop_
_entity_poly.entity_id
_entity_poly.type
_entity_poly.pdbx_seq_one_letter_code
_entity_poly.pdbx_strand_id
1 'polypeptide(L)'
;MAMVIVIGWQVYDIARQTMGVGEAAFQLGLIGIFQFIPLFALTPVSGWAADRFDRRHITRAVLGLELLCAMILYWATWSGRISLPILFGVAALLGVARAFAGPAFSALAPNLVPRKLLPRAIALSSTAWQAGAIIGPALGGILYDIIPHLSYGFSSLLFAFSSLCMFLIGTVARTDG
;
A
#
# COMPACT_ATOMS: atom_id res chain seq x y z
N MET A 1 3.96 -3.26 -0.78
CA MET A 1 5.37 -3.20 -1.25
C MET A 1 5.48 -3.52 -2.74
N ALA A 2 4.97 -4.65 -3.24
CA ALA A 2 5.00 -5.03 -4.66
C ALA A 2 4.53 -3.90 -5.60
N MET A 3 3.37 -3.33 -5.36
CA MET A 3 2.73 -2.33 -6.21
C MET A 3 3.61 -1.09 -6.48
N VAL A 4 4.40 -0.65 -5.50
CA VAL A 4 5.29 0.52 -5.67
C VAL A 4 6.42 0.25 -6.66
N ILE A 5 6.99 -0.95 -6.60
CA ILE A 5 8.07 -1.36 -7.53
C ILE A 5 7.51 -1.50 -8.94
N VAL A 6 6.33 -2.10 -9.07
CA VAL A 6 5.64 -2.25 -10.35
C VAL A 6 5.28 -0.89 -10.96
N ILE A 7 4.79 0.07 -10.15
CA ILE A 7 4.56 1.45 -10.59
C ILE A 7 5.85 2.08 -11.12
N GLY A 8 6.95 1.93 -10.38
CA GLY A 8 8.25 2.46 -10.79
C GLY A 8 8.69 1.89 -12.14
N TRP A 9 8.57 0.58 -12.30
CA TRP A 9 8.89 -0.08 -13.58
C TRP A 9 8.02 0.43 -14.72
N GLN A 10 6.71 0.52 -14.51
CA GLN A 10 5.75 0.98 -15.52
C GLN A 10 5.97 2.46 -15.90
N VAL A 11 6.34 3.32 -14.94
CA VAL A 11 6.72 4.71 -15.26
C VAL A 11 7.93 4.75 -16.17
N TYR A 12 8.95 3.97 -15.85
CA TYR A 12 10.15 3.90 -16.68
C TYR A 12 9.82 3.41 -18.10
N ASP A 13 9.04 2.34 -18.23
CA ASP A 13 8.63 1.79 -19.52
C ASP A 13 7.86 2.80 -20.37
N ILE A 14 6.88 3.50 -19.79
CA ILE A 14 6.09 4.50 -20.49
C ILE A 14 6.95 5.71 -20.88
N ALA A 15 7.79 6.18 -19.97
CA ALA A 15 8.68 7.31 -20.24
C ALA A 15 9.68 6.96 -21.35
N ARG A 16 10.20 5.73 -21.40
CA ARG A 16 11.11 5.27 -22.46
C ARG A 16 10.51 5.22 -23.86
N GLN A 17 9.20 5.21 -23.98
CA GLN A 17 8.54 5.26 -25.31
C GLN A 17 8.69 6.62 -25.98
N THR A 18 8.84 7.69 -25.21
CA THR A 18 8.86 9.07 -25.74
C THR A 18 10.09 9.87 -25.32
N MET A 19 10.86 9.40 -24.35
CA MET A 19 11.95 10.13 -23.70
C MET A 19 13.28 9.35 -23.74
N GLY A 20 14.39 10.08 -23.59
CA GLY A 20 15.73 9.50 -23.42
C GLY A 20 15.88 8.73 -22.11
N VAL A 21 16.96 7.95 -21.98
CA VAL A 21 17.25 7.13 -20.76
C VAL A 21 17.34 8.01 -19.52
N GLY A 22 18.03 9.16 -19.61
CA GLY A 22 18.20 10.07 -18.48
C GLY A 22 16.88 10.70 -18.02
N GLU A 23 16.03 11.11 -18.96
CA GLU A 23 14.72 11.68 -18.67
C GLU A 23 13.77 10.63 -18.05
N ALA A 24 13.78 9.41 -18.58
CA ALA A 24 12.98 8.31 -18.01
C ALA A 24 13.44 7.95 -16.59
N ALA A 25 14.74 7.95 -16.33
CA ALA A 25 15.27 7.75 -14.98
C ALA A 25 14.87 8.89 -14.03
N PHE A 26 14.82 10.13 -14.52
CA PHE A 26 14.31 11.27 -13.76
C PHE A 26 12.83 11.10 -13.38
N GLN A 27 11.98 10.68 -14.33
CA GLN A 27 10.57 10.39 -14.07
C GLN A 27 10.40 9.30 -12.99
N LEU A 28 11.24 8.26 -13.03
CA LEU A 28 11.28 7.23 -12.00
C LEU A 28 11.61 7.82 -10.62
N GLY A 29 12.57 8.74 -10.54
CA GLY A 29 12.91 9.45 -9.29
C GLY A 29 11.77 10.31 -8.76
N LEU A 30 11.01 10.96 -9.65
CA LEU A 30 9.87 11.80 -9.28
C LEU A 30 8.77 11.02 -8.54
N ILE A 31 8.55 9.73 -8.85
CA ILE A 31 7.59 8.90 -8.10
C ILE A 31 7.90 8.91 -6.60
N GLY A 32 9.18 8.81 -6.23
CA GLY A 32 9.59 8.88 -4.85
C GLY A 32 9.16 10.18 -4.19
N ILE A 33 9.29 11.31 -4.89
CA ILE A 33 8.87 12.62 -4.41
C ILE A 33 7.34 12.68 -4.27
N PHE A 34 6.59 12.24 -5.26
CA PHE A 34 5.12 12.22 -5.21
C PHE A 34 4.56 11.34 -4.09
N GLN A 35 5.26 10.27 -3.71
CA GLN A 35 4.91 9.46 -2.54
C GLN A 35 5.36 10.11 -1.23
N PHE A 36 6.56 10.71 -1.21
CA PHE A 36 7.16 11.24 0.00
C PHE A 36 6.45 12.51 0.50
N ILE A 37 6.06 13.42 -0.39
CA ILE A 37 5.42 14.68 0.00
C ILE A 37 4.14 14.43 0.82
N PRO A 38 3.14 13.64 0.36
CA PRO A 38 1.96 13.36 1.17
C PRO A 38 2.28 12.57 2.45
N LEU A 39 3.20 11.61 2.37
CA LEU A 39 3.64 10.84 3.52
C LEU A 39 4.18 11.77 4.62
N PHE A 40 5.11 12.66 4.27
CA PHE A 40 5.74 13.57 5.21
C PHE A 40 4.76 14.61 5.76
N ALA A 41 3.97 15.22 4.89
CA ALA A 41 3.01 16.26 5.27
C ALA A 41 1.90 15.72 6.18
N LEU A 42 1.48 14.47 5.99
CA LEU A 42 0.39 13.85 6.76
C LEU A 42 0.87 13.08 8.00
N THR A 43 2.17 12.88 8.19
CA THR A 43 2.70 12.17 9.38
C THR A 43 2.22 12.79 10.71
N PRO A 44 2.24 14.12 10.93
CA PRO A 44 1.70 14.70 12.17
C PRO A 44 0.18 14.45 12.32
N VAL A 45 -0.55 14.53 11.20
CA VAL A 45 -2.01 14.31 11.17
C VAL A 45 -2.35 12.86 11.47
N SER A 46 -1.55 11.92 10.98
CA SER A 46 -1.77 10.49 11.20
C SER A 46 -1.57 10.10 12.68
N GLY A 47 -0.60 10.70 13.36
CA GLY A 47 -0.42 10.53 14.81
C GLY A 47 -1.64 11.04 15.58
N TRP A 48 -2.07 12.27 15.30
CA TRP A 48 -3.27 12.86 15.92
C TRP A 48 -4.55 12.02 15.65
N ALA A 49 -4.71 11.54 14.43
CA ALA A 49 -5.84 10.70 14.06
C ALA A 49 -5.82 9.35 14.77
N ALA A 50 -4.65 8.72 14.91
CA ALA A 50 -4.49 7.45 15.63
C ALA A 50 -4.83 7.54 17.13
N ASP A 51 -4.72 8.74 17.74
CA ASP A 51 -5.07 8.98 19.12
C ASP A 51 -6.58 9.25 19.33
N ARG A 52 -7.25 9.81 18.31
CA ARG A 52 -8.65 10.23 18.43
C ARG A 52 -9.67 9.27 17.83
N PHE A 53 -9.30 8.58 16.75
CA PHE A 53 -10.20 7.70 16.03
C PHE A 53 -9.93 6.23 16.34
N ASP A 54 -10.95 5.40 16.19
CA ASP A 54 -10.77 3.95 16.27
C ASP A 54 -9.81 3.49 15.17
N ARG A 55 -8.71 2.88 15.58
CA ARG A 55 -7.63 2.39 14.71
C ARG A 55 -8.12 1.43 13.64
N ARG A 56 -9.25 0.75 13.88
CA ARG A 56 -9.90 -0.14 12.91
C ARG A 56 -10.49 0.64 11.74
N HIS A 57 -11.14 1.77 12.02
CA HIS A 57 -11.67 2.62 10.97
C HIS A 57 -10.55 3.20 10.10
N ILE A 58 -9.44 3.63 10.73
CA ILE A 58 -8.25 4.09 10.00
C ILE A 58 -7.69 2.95 9.14
N THR A 59 -7.52 1.75 9.70
CA THR A 59 -7.01 0.60 8.95
C THR A 59 -7.92 0.23 7.79
N ARG A 60 -9.24 0.23 7.98
CA ARG A 60 -10.21 -0.02 6.90
C ARG A 60 -10.14 1.03 5.80
N ALA A 61 -10.01 2.30 6.16
CA ALA A 61 -9.86 3.39 5.21
C ALA A 61 -8.56 3.27 4.40
N VAL A 62 -7.44 2.93 5.06
CA VAL A 62 -6.15 2.69 4.40
C VAL A 62 -6.24 1.53 3.42
N LEU A 63 -6.76 0.38 3.84
CA LEU A 63 -6.90 -0.80 2.97
C LEU A 63 -7.86 -0.53 1.81
N GLY A 64 -8.95 0.22 2.05
CA GLY A 64 -9.87 0.65 1.01
C GLY A 64 -9.20 1.58 -0.02
N LEU A 65 -8.37 2.50 0.44
CA LEU A 65 -7.61 3.40 -0.45
C LEU A 65 -6.57 2.63 -1.26
N GLU A 66 -5.84 1.68 -0.65
CA GLU A 66 -4.87 0.83 -1.35
C GLU A 66 -5.56 -0.06 -2.39
N LEU A 67 -6.72 -0.63 -2.06
CA LEU A 67 -7.55 -1.38 -2.99
C LEU A 67 -8.02 -0.51 -4.17
N LEU A 68 -8.51 0.69 -3.89
CA LEU A 68 -8.93 1.65 -4.92
C LEU A 68 -7.76 1.98 -5.86
N CYS A 69 -6.58 2.28 -5.33
CA CYS A 69 -5.38 2.53 -6.11
C CYS A 69 -5.02 1.34 -7.02
N ALA A 70 -5.06 0.12 -6.48
CA ALA A 70 -4.78 -1.09 -7.25
C ALA A 70 -5.81 -1.32 -8.37
N MET A 71 -7.09 -1.07 -8.11
CA MET A 71 -8.16 -1.18 -9.12
C MET A 71 -8.03 -0.12 -10.22
N ILE A 72 -7.69 1.12 -9.88
CA ILE A 72 -7.44 2.19 -10.86
C ILE A 72 -6.29 1.77 -11.79
N LEU A 73 -5.18 1.30 -11.23
CA LEU A 73 -4.02 0.87 -12.03
C LEU A 73 -4.33 -0.36 -12.88
N TYR A 74 -5.05 -1.34 -12.32
CA TYR A 74 -5.51 -2.51 -13.05
C TYR A 74 -6.32 -2.11 -14.28
N TRP A 75 -7.36 -1.29 -14.07
CA TRP A 75 -8.27 -0.90 -15.15
C TRP A 75 -7.58 0.01 -16.18
N ALA A 76 -6.77 0.98 -15.73
CA ALA A 76 -6.05 1.87 -16.62
C ALA A 76 -5.04 1.11 -17.49
N THR A 77 -4.32 0.13 -16.91
CA THR A 77 -3.36 -0.70 -17.64
C THR A 77 -4.07 -1.66 -18.60
N TRP A 78 -5.14 -2.31 -18.16
CA TRP A 78 -5.93 -3.22 -18.98
C TRP A 78 -6.59 -2.52 -20.18
N SER A 79 -7.10 -1.30 -19.98
CA SER A 79 -7.74 -0.50 -21.05
C SER A 79 -6.74 0.22 -21.95
N GLY A 80 -5.44 0.12 -21.72
CA GLY A 80 -4.40 0.83 -22.46
C GLY A 80 -4.41 2.36 -22.25
N ARG A 81 -5.12 2.86 -21.23
CA ARG A 81 -5.23 4.29 -20.90
C ARG A 81 -4.25 4.75 -19.84
N ILE A 82 -3.32 3.89 -19.47
CA ILE A 82 -2.30 4.24 -18.48
C ILE A 82 -1.41 5.38 -18.98
N SER A 83 -1.10 6.32 -18.11
CA SER A 83 -0.29 7.50 -18.42
C SER A 83 0.51 7.95 -17.21
N LEU A 84 1.58 8.71 -17.41
CA LEU A 84 2.43 9.22 -16.33
C LEU A 84 1.62 10.01 -15.27
N PRO A 85 0.68 10.92 -15.61
CA PRO A 85 -0.13 11.61 -14.62
C PRO A 85 -0.97 10.67 -13.74
N ILE A 86 -1.52 9.60 -14.29
CA ILE A 86 -2.28 8.59 -13.51
C ILE A 86 -1.35 7.90 -12.53
N LEU A 87 -0.16 7.50 -12.97
CA LEU A 87 0.84 6.84 -12.12
C LEU A 87 1.31 7.74 -10.98
N PHE A 88 1.59 9.01 -11.26
CA PHE A 88 1.95 10.00 -10.23
C PHE A 88 0.81 10.27 -9.25
N GLY A 89 -0.43 10.41 -9.74
CA GLY A 89 -1.60 10.59 -8.90
C GLY A 89 -1.82 9.43 -7.94
N VAL A 90 -1.72 8.19 -8.45
CA VAL A 90 -1.82 6.99 -7.62
C VAL A 90 -0.63 6.87 -6.67
N ALA A 91 0.59 7.22 -7.09
CA ALA A 91 1.76 7.25 -6.21
C ALA A 91 1.56 8.21 -5.03
N ALA A 92 0.99 9.40 -5.26
CA ALA A 92 0.64 10.33 -4.19
C ALA A 92 -0.42 9.76 -3.24
N LEU A 93 -1.48 9.13 -3.75
CA LEU A 93 -2.51 8.47 -2.93
C LEU A 93 -1.94 7.33 -2.08
N LEU A 94 -0.98 6.56 -2.62
CA LEU A 94 -0.25 5.55 -1.85
C LEU A 94 0.63 6.18 -0.76
N GLY A 95 1.19 7.36 -1.00
CA GLY A 95 1.88 8.16 0.02
C GLY A 95 0.95 8.52 1.17
N VAL A 96 -0.28 8.97 0.87
CA VAL A 96 -1.34 9.22 1.87
C VAL A 96 -1.64 7.95 2.66
N ALA A 97 -1.94 6.83 1.98
CA ALA A 97 -2.23 5.56 2.63
C ALA A 97 -1.11 5.14 3.60
N ARG A 98 0.15 5.27 3.18
CA ARG A 98 1.33 4.93 4.00
C ARG A 98 1.49 5.79 5.24
N ALA A 99 1.13 7.08 5.18
CA ALA A 99 1.20 7.97 6.34
C ALA A 99 0.34 7.43 7.50
N PHE A 100 -0.82 6.87 7.20
CA PHE A 100 -1.74 6.33 8.20
C PHE A 100 -1.52 4.84 8.51
N ALA A 101 -0.95 4.07 7.58
CA ALA A 101 -0.76 2.63 7.73
C ALA A 101 0.14 2.27 8.92
N GLY A 102 1.29 2.92 9.07
CA GLY A 102 2.27 2.63 10.11
C GLY A 102 1.69 2.72 11.53
N PRO A 103 1.18 3.89 11.96
CA PRO A 103 0.55 4.06 13.27
C PRO A 103 -0.66 3.15 13.48
N ALA A 104 -1.51 2.96 12.47
CA ALA A 104 -2.70 2.14 12.56
C ALA A 104 -2.39 0.66 12.78
N PHE A 105 -1.49 0.08 12.00
CA PHE A 105 -1.13 -1.34 12.11
C PHE A 105 -0.35 -1.67 13.37
N SER A 106 0.62 -0.83 13.76
CA SER A 106 1.41 -1.05 14.98
C SER A 106 0.56 -1.01 16.24
N ALA A 107 -0.47 -0.19 16.23
CA ALA A 107 -1.38 -0.04 17.36
C ALA A 107 -2.53 -1.07 17.37
N LEU A 108 -2.72 -1.85 16.31
CA LEU A 108 -3.80 -2.83 16.21
C LEU A 108 -3.51 -4.09 17.04
N ALA A 109 -2.29 -4.62 16.97
CA ALA A 109 -1.90 -5.86 17.63
C ALA A 109 -2.15 -5.86 19.16
N PRO A 110 -1.81 -4.81 19.92
CA PRO A 110 -2.07 -4.76 21.36
C PRO A 110 -3.56 -4.78 21.73
N ASN A 111 -4.43 -4.38 20.79
CA ASN A 111 -5.88 -4.34 21.01
C ASN A 111 -6.60 -5.63 20.62
N LEU A 112 -5.93 -6.55 19.93
CA LEU A 112 -6.54 -7.77 19.40
C LEU A 112 -6.18 -9.03 20.19
N VAL A 113 -5.08 -9.01 20.96
CA VAL A 113 -4.58 -10.19 21.65
C VAL A 113 -4.35 -9.92 23.14
N PRO A 114 -4.56 -10.94 24.02
CA PRO A 114 -4.20 -10.85 25.43
C PRO A 114 -2.71 -10.52 25.61
N ARG A 115 -2.37 -9.80 26.68
CA ARG A 115 -0.97 -9.40 27.00
C ARG A 115 0.05 -10.54 26.93
N LYS A 116 -0.35 -11.76 27.36
CA LYS A 116 0.51 -12.96 27.33
C LYS A 116 0.92 -13.38 25.91
N LEU A 117 0.10 -13.12 24.92
CA LEU A 117 0.34 -13.50 23.51
C LEU A 117 0.93 -12.36 22.68
N LEU A 118 1.03 -11.15 23.25
CA LEU A 118 1.49 -9.96 22.53
C LEU A 118 2.88 -10.13 21.88
N PRO A 119 3.92 -10.69 22.57
CA PRO A 119 5.23 -10.87 21.95
C PRO A 119 5.17 -11.79 20.72
N ARG A 120 4.34 -12.85 20.79
CA ARG A 120 4.15 -13.79 19.68
C ARG A 120 3.40 -13.15 18.52
N ALA A 121 2.39 -12.33 18.79
CA ALA A 121 1.64 -11.60 17.78
C ALA A 121 2.53 -10.57 17.04
N ILE A 122 3.37 -9.84 17.78
CA ILE A 122 4.34 -8.91 17.19
C ILE A 122 5.36 -9.66 16.32
N ALA A 123 5.92 -10.77 16.80
CA ALA A 123 6.88 -11.57 16.04
C ALA A 123 6.25 -12.08 14.72
N LEU A 124 5.02 -12.61 14.79
CA LEU A 124 4.30 -13.09 13.61
C LEU A 124 4.00 -11.97 12.61
N SER A 125 3.55 -10.81 13.09
CA SER A 125 3.31 -9.63 12.25
C SER A 125 4.58 -9.14 11.56
N SER A 126 5.71 -9.10 12.30
CA SER A 126 7.00 -8.70 11.75
C SER A 126 7.50 -9.69 10.70
N THR A 127 7.35 -11.00 10.93
CA THR A 127 7.71 -12.04 9.97
C THR A 127 6.85 -11.93 8.72
N ALA A 128 5.54 -11.76 8.86
CA ALA A 128 4.63 -11.59 7.72
C ALA A 128 4.97 -10.33 6.91
N TRP A 129 5.30 -9.22 7.59
CA TRP A 129 5.74 -7.99 6.95
C TRP A 129 7.03 -8.20 6.14
N GLN A 130 8.04 -8.83 6.72
CA GLN A 130 9.31 -9.12 6.05
C GLN A 130 9.15 -10.08 4.87
N ALA A 131 8.37 -11.14 5.04
CA ALA A 131 8.03 -12.05 3.96
C ALA A 131 7.34 -11.30 2.80
N GLY A 132 6.37 -10.48 3.11
CA GLY A 132 5.68 -9.63 2.12
C GLY A 132 6.60 -8.62 1.43
N ALA A 133 7.59 -8.09 2.15
CA ALA A 133 8.57 -7.15 1.61
C ALA A 133 9.54 -7.81 0.61
N ILE A 134 9.81 -9.09 0.77
CA ILE A 134 10.70 -9.87 -0.12
C ILE A 134 9.90 -10.51 -1.26
N ILE A 135 8.84 -11.24 -0.92
CA ILE A 135 8.05 -12.02 -1.89
C ILE A 135 7.21 -11.10 -2.78
N GLY A 136 6.68 -10.01 -2.20
CA GLY A 136 5.82 -9.08 -2.92
C GLY A 136 6.46 -8.49 -4.19
N PRO A 137 7.63 -7.87 -4.11
CA PRO A 137 8.36 -7.36 -5.27
C PRO A 137 8.69 -8.43 -6.31
N ALA A 138 9.13 -9.61 -5.87
CA ALA A 138 9.47 -10.71 -6.76
C ALA A 138 8.24 -11.19 -7.57
N LEU A 139 7.12 -11.46 -6.88
CA LEU A 139 5.87 -11.84 -7.54
C LEU A 139 5.31 -10.71 -8.41
N GLY A 140 5.36 -9.48 -7.93
CA GLY A 140 4.90 -8.31 -8.68
C GLY A 140 5.67 -8.13 -9.98
N GLY A 141 6.99 -8.29 -9.95
CA GLY A 141 7.86 -8.19 -11.13
C GLY A 141 7.60 -9.31 -12.14
N ILE A 142 7.53 -10.57 -11.67
CA ILE A 142 7.23 -11.73 -12.53
C ILE A 142 5.85 -11.59 -13.21
N LEU A 143 4.83 -11.21 -12.46
CA LEU A 143 3.49 -11.01 -13.01
C LEU A 143 3.44 -9.85 -14.01
N TYR A 144 4.20 -8.79 -13.76
CA TYR A 144 4.30 -7.65 -14.68
C TYR A 144 4.96 -8.02 -16.00
N ASP A 145 6.01 -8.85 -15.95
CA ASP A 145 6.72 -9.32 -17.14
C ASP A 145 5.84 -10.21 -18.02
N ILE A 146 4.99 -11.06 -17.40
CA ILE A 146 4.05 -11.91 -18.14
C ILE A 146 2.95 -11.07 -18.78
N ILE A 147 2.21 -10.31 -17.97
CA ILE A 147 1.13 -9.39 -18.41
C ILE A 147 1.02 -8.24 -17.40
N PRO A 148 1.29 -6.99 -17.79
CA PRO A 148 1.40 -5.85 -16.85
C PRO A 148 0.21 -5.66 -15.91
N HIS A 149 -1.03 -5.83 -16.38
CA HIS A 149 -2.20 -5.64 -15.54
C HIS A 149 -2.42 -6.77 -14.49
N LEU A 150 -1.83 -7.95 -14.68
CA LEU A 150 -1.96 -9.05 -13.70
C LEU A 150 -1.34 -8.70 -12.34
N SER A 151 -0.24 -7.94 -12.31
CA SER A 151 0.37 -7.49 -11.05
C SER A 151 -0.59 -6.65 -10.21
N TYR A 152 -1.33 -5.75 -10.87
CA TYR A 152 -2.33 -4.93 -10.21
C TYR A 152 -3.58 -5.71 -9.83
N GLY A 153 -4.01 -6.65 -10.69
CA GLY A 153 -5.11 -7.56 -10.40
C GLY A 153 -4.84 -8.42 -9.17
N PHE A 154 -3.65 -9.01 -9.10
CA PHE A 154 -3.22 -9.79 -7.93
C PHE A 154 -3.16 -8.93 -6.66
N SER A 155 -2.60 -7.71 -6.76
CA SER A 155 -2.58 -6.76 -5.65
C SER A 155 -3.99 -6.39 -5.20
N SER A 156 -4.93 -6.16 -6.13
CA SER A 156 -6.33 -5.87 -5.83
C SER A 156 -7.00 -7.01 -5.08
N LEU A 157 -6.77 -8.26 -5.48
CA LEU A 157 -7.31 -9.44 -4.78
C LEU A 157 -6.77 -9.54 -3.35
N LEU A 158 -5.47 -9.31 -3.15
CA LEU A 158 -4.87 -9.34 -1.81
C LEU A 158 -5.42 -8.21 -0.91
N PHE A 159 -5.57 -6.99 -1.43
CA PHE A 159 -6.16 -5.89 -0.67
C PHE A 159 -7.65 -6.12 -0.39
N ALA A 160 -8.40 -6.67 -1.33
CA ALA A 160 -9.80 -7.04 -1.12
C ALA A 160 -9.95 -8.10 -0.02
N PHE A 161 -9.10 -9.14 -0.05
CA PHE A 161 -9.06 -10.17 0.98
C PHE A 161 -8.68 -9.58 2.34
N SER A 162 -7.66 -8.75 2.40
CA SER A 162 -7.24 -8.06 3.62
C SER A 162 -8.34 -7.16 4.18
N SER A 163 -9.02 -6.40 3.32
CA SER A 163 -10.17 -5.57 3.70
C SER A 163 -11.30 -6.42 4.27
N LEU A 164 -11.64 -7.54 3.61
CA LEU A 164 -12.67 -8.45 4.09
C LEU A 164 -12.32 -9.01 5.48
N CYS A 165 -11.09 -9.48 5.68
CA CYS A 165 -10.61 -9.94 6.98
C CYS A 165 -10.76 -8.85 8.05
N MET A 166 -10.41 -7.59 7.70
CA MET A 166 -10.53 -6.47 8.63
C MET A 166 -11.98 -6.09 8.96
N PHE A 167 -12.93 -6.32 8.04
CA PHE A 167 -14.36 -6.15 8.31
C PHE A 167 -14.91 -7.26 9.21
N LEU A 168 -14.41 -8.50 9.09
CA LEU A 168 -14.80 -9.64 9.90
C LEU A 168 -14.25 -9.57 11.34
N ILE A 169 -13.20 -8.79 11.58
CA ILE A 169 -12.73 -8.51 12.94
C ILE A 169 -13.77 -7.62 13.64
N GLY A 170 -14.68 -8.28 14.38
CA GLY A 170 -15.74 -7.62 15.15
C GLY A 170 -15.19 -6.72 16.26
N THR A 171 -16.07 -5.95 16.90
CA THR A 171 -15.73 -5.16 18.08
C THR A 171 -15.31 -6.09 19.22
N VAL A 172 -14.02 -6.24 19.44
CA VAL A 172 -13.53 -6.83 20.70
C VAL A 172 -13.81 -5.78 21.77
N ALA A 173 -14.74 -6.09 22.68
CA ALA A 173 -14.99 -5.27 23.84
C ALA A 173 -13.65 -5.09 24.59
N ARG A 174 -13.32 -3.83 24.87
CA ARG A 174 -12.20 -3.48 25.75
C ARG A 174 -12.54 -4.10 27.10
N THR A 175 -11.96 -5.23 27.40
CA THR A 175 -11.97 -5.77 28.77
C THR A 175 -11.05 -4.87 29.57
N ASP A 176 -11.62 -3.80 30.13
CA ASP A 176 -11.00 -3.02 31.18
C ASP A 176 -10.86 -3.96 32.39
N GLY A 177 -9.64 -4.37 32.69
CA GLY A 177 -9.20 -5.11 33.85
C GLY A 177 -7.78 -4.74 34.20
#